data_bbe69933e63feb2185a2eda8d9ceef62
#
_entry.id   bbe69933e63feb2185a2eda8d9ceef62
#
_cell.length_a   1.000
_cell.length_b   1.000
_cell.length_c   1.000
_cell.angle_alpha   90.00
_cell.angle_beta   90.00
_cell.angle_gamma   90.00
#
_symmetry.space_group_name_H-M   'P 1'
#
loop_
_entity.id
_entity.type
_entity.pdbx_description
1 polymer ?
#
loop_
_entity_poly.entity_id
_entity_poly.type
_entity_poly.pdbx_seq_one_letter_code
_entity_poly.pdbx_strand_id
1 'polypeptide(L)'
;SEQYLRIIEQYQNLNHRFELMSGYTYESEINNILNRFKFNEIGFDQKISNLSGGQKTRLALAKLLLQKPDVLILDEPTNHLDIDTIEWLEGYLKKYSGAVVIVSHDRYFIDQIATTVYEIEYRKCTKYKGNYSDYIDQKAVSYASLMKQYEKQQKEISKMEDFISRNIVRASTTKRAQSRRKLLDKMERIEIPKINDKSIGITFEIDRRSGNDVLKVEDLTVGYPDQIISDHLDFQINRLD
;
A
#
# COMPACT_ATOMS: atom_id res chain seq x y z
N SER A 1 1.25 41.09 -47.59
CA SER A 1 -0.20 40.96 -47.78
C SER A 1 -0.84 40.45 -46.50
N GLU A 2 -2.06 40.84 -46.20
CA GLU A 2 -2.82 40.38 -45.00
C GLU A 2 -2.88 38.86 -44.91
N GLN A 3 -2.96 38.16 -46.00
CA GLN A 3 -2.98 36.70 -46.10
C GLN A 3 -1.68 36.06 -45.58
N TYR A 4 -0.54 36.68 -45.83
CA TYR A 4 0.77 36.22 -45.34
C TYR A 4 0.90 36.38 -43.80
N LEU A 5 0.42 37.49 -43.28
CA LEU A 5 0.44 37.73 -41.83
C LEU A 5 -0.46 36.73 -41.08
N ARG A 6 -1.64 36.40 -41.62
CA ARG A 6 -2.51 35.36 -41.03
C ARG A 6 -1.88 33.98 -41.02
N ILE A 7 -1.16 33.61 -42.08
CA ILE A 7 -0.47 32.32 -42.17
C ILE A 7 0.66 32.25 -41.13
N ILE A 8 1.43 33.33 -40.95
CA ILE A 8 2.48 33.40 -39.92
C ILE A 8 1.88 33.25 -38.51
N GLU A 9 0.81 33.97 -38.23
CA GLU A 9 0.13 33.90 -36.92
C GLU A 9 -0.43 32.48 -36.65
N GLN A 10 -1.04 31.85 -37.65
CA GLN A 10 -1.49 30.47 -37.55
C GLN A 10 -0.32 29.50 -37.27
N TYR A 11 0.80 29.66 -38.01
CA TYR A 11 1.98 28.85 -37.82
C TYR A 11 2.56 29.03 -36.40
N GLN A 12 2.69 30.26 -35.90
CA GLN A 12 3.18 30.54 -34.57
C GLN A 12 2.28 29.92 -33.50
N ASN A 13 0.97 30.04 -33.66
CA ASN A 13 0.01 29.44 -32.72
C ASN A 13 0.07 27.91 -32.73
N LEU A 14 0.20 27.28 -33.88
CA LEU A 14 0.34 25.83 -34.02
C LEU A 14 1.67 25.35 -33.45
N ASN A 15 2.76 26.05 -33.73
CA ASN A 15 4.07 25.72 -33.19
C ASN A 15 4.11 25.84 -31.66
N HIS A 16 3.54 26.92 -31.12
CA HIS A 16 3.43 27.10 -29.67
C HIS A 16 2.59 25.99 -29.01
N ARG A 17 1.46 25.61 -29.63
CA ARG A 17 0.67 24.47 -29.16
C ARG A 17 1.44 23.15 -29.23
N PHE A 18 2.19 22.91 -30.29
CA PHE A 18 3.01 21.74 -30.48
C PHE A 18 4.11 21.65 -29.41
N GLU A 19 4.75 22.79 -29.07
CA GLU A 19 5.72 22.88 -27.96
C GLU A 19 5.08 22.60 -26.61
N LEU A 20 3.94 23.21 -26.32
CA LEU A 20 3.19 22.97 -25.07
C LEU A 20 2.77 21.50 -24.90
N MET A 21 2.55 20.79 -26.00
CA MET A 21 2.22 19.37 -26.00
C MET A 21 3.47 18.48 -25.99
N SER A 22 4.67 19.03 -25.77
CA SER A 22 5.95 18.31 -25.82
C SER A 22 6.21 17.65 -27.19
N GLY A 23 5.72 18.24 -28.27
CA GLY A 23 5.73 17.65 -29.61
C GLY A 23 7.13 17.35 -30.16
N TYR A 24 8.17 18.03 -29.67
CA TYR A 24 9.57 17.74 -30.05
C TYR A 24 10.24 16.67 -29.20
N THR A 25 9.68 16.33 -28.04
CA THR A 25 10.33 15.45 -27.05
C THR A 25 9.54 14.17 -26.76
N TYR A 26 8.34 14.01 -27.35
CA TYR A 26 7.46 12.88 -27.04
C TYR A 26 8.10 11.51 -27.31
N GLU A 27 8.86 11.37 -28.41
CA GLU A 27 9.55 10.11 -28.73
C GLU A 27 10.62 9.76 -27.69
N SER A 28 11.36 10.77 -27.24
CA SER A 28 12.35 10.60 -26.17
C SER A 28 11.70 10.25 -24.84
N GLU A 29 10.55 10.87 -24.52
CA GLU A 29 9.79 10.53 -23.30
C GLU A 29 9.26 9.08 -23.36
N ILE A 30 8.71 8.65 -24.51
CA ILE A 30 8.25 7.28 -24.73
C ILE A 30 9.40 6.30 -24.52
N ASN A 31 10.52 6.51 -25.24
CA ASN A 31 11.68 5.63 -25.14
C ASN A 31 12.25 5.58 -23.73
N ASN A 32 12.31 6.71 -23.03
CA ASN A 32 12.82 6.76 -21.67
C ASN A 32 11.93 5.92 -20.74
N ILE A 33 10.62 6.09 -20.76
CA ILE A 33 9.71 5.32 -19.91
C ILE A 33 9.76 3.83 -20.27
N LEU A 34 9.72 3.47 -21.55
CA LEU A 34 9.77 2.07 -21.98
C LEU A 34 11.09 1.40 -21.55
N ASN A 35 12.22 2.11 -21.63
CA ASN A 35 13.49 1.60 -21.16
C ASN A 35 13.50 1.37 -19.64
N ARG A 36 12.87 2.25 -18.84
CA ARG A 36 12.74 2.06 -17.40
C ARG A 36 11.93 0.82 -17.04
N PHE A 37 10.94 0.48 -17.86
CA PHE A 37 10.17 -0.77 -17.73
C PHE A 37 10.81 -1.97 -18.45
N LYS A 38 12.07 -1.85 -18.90
CA LYS A 38 12.88 -2.91 -19.54
C LYS A 38 12.27 -3.45 -20.85
N PHE A 39 11.56 -2.61 -21.61
CA PHE A 39 11.06 -3.00 -22.92
C PHE A 39 12.15 -3.00 -24.01
N ASN A 40 13.29 -2.35 -23.79
CA ASN A 40 14.48 -2.48 -24.63
C ASN A 40 15.00 -3.91 -24.70
N GLU A 41 14.88 -4.71 -23.63
CA GLU A 41 15.29 -6.12 -23.59
C GLU A 41 14.33 -7.03 -24.37
N ILE A 42 13.06 -6.63 -24.49
CA ILE A 42 12.01 -7.39 -25.17
C ILE A 42 11.99 -7.09 -26.67
N GLY A 43 12.39 -5.87 -27.05
CA GLY A 43 12.27 -5.32 -28.39
C GLY A 43 10.95 -4.60 -28.63
N PHE A 44 11.03 -3.40 -29.22
CA PHE A 44 9.85 -2.54 -29.47
C PHE A 44 8.95 -3.06 -30.58
N ASP A 45 9.43 -3.94 -31.46
CA ASP A 45 8.68 -4.52 -32.59
C ASP A 45 7.83 -5.73 -32.18
N GLN A 46 7.87 -6.15 -30.91
CA GLN A 46 7.08 -7.27 -30.39
C GLN A 46 5.58 -6.96 -30.43
N LYS A 47 4.81 -7.90 -30.97
CA LYS A 47 3.34 -7.80 -30.90
C LYS A 47 2.87 -7.92 -29.46
N ILE A 48 1.93 -7.05 -29.05
CA ILE A 48 1.36 -7.05 -27.68
C ILE A 48 0.75 -8.42 -27.31
N SER A 49 0.23 -9.17 -28.29
CA SER A 49 -0.30 -10.53 -28.09
C SER A 49 0.73 -11.49 -27.49
N ASN A 50 2.01 -11.31 -27.84
CA ASN A 50 3.11 -12.20 -27.44
C ASN A 50 3.70 -11.85 -26.06
N LEU A 51 3.31 -10.71 -25.49
CA LEU A 51 3.77 -10.28 -24.17
C LEU A 51 3.14 -11.15 -23.08
N SER A 52 3.94 -11.47 -22.05
CA SER A 52 3.46 -12.10 -20.82
C SER A 52 2.47 -11.19 -20.06
N GLY A 53 1.71 -11.76 -19.11
CA GLY A 53 0.78 -10.98 -18.27
C GLY A 53 1.47 -9.82 -17.56
N GLY A 54 2.61 -10.06 -16.90
CA GLY A 54 3.37 -9.01 -16.22
C GLY A 54 3.93 -7.95 -17.18
N GLN A 55 4.37 -8.34 -18.39
CA GLN A 55 4.80 -7.39 -19.42
C GLN A 55 3.64 -6.51 -19.91
N LYS A 56 2.44 -7.08 -20.09
CA LYS A 56 1.25 -6.30 -20.45
C LYS A 56 0.88 -5.30 -19.36
N THR A 57 0.95 -5.68 -18.10
CA THR A 57 0.71 -4.79 -16.95
C THR A 57 1.73 -3.65 -16.92
N ARG A 58 3.03 -3.95 -17.09
CA ARG A 58 4.08 -2.92 -17.18
C ARG A 58 3.86 -1.95 -18.34
N LEU A 59 3.46 -2.47 -19.52
CA LEU A 59 3.17 -1.62 -20.69
C LEU A 59 1.95 -0.72 -20.45
N ALA A 60 0.90 -1.24 -19.80
CA ALA A 60 -0.27 -0.45 -19.44
C ALA A 60 0.08 0.68 -18.46
N LEU A 61 0.92 0.38 -17.45
CA LEU A 61 1.43 1.38 -16.51
C LEU A 61 2.28 2.44 -17.23
N ALA A 62 3.21 2.04 -18.10
CA ALA A 62 4.02 2.96 -18.90
C ALA A 62 3.15 3.90 -19.72
N LYS A 63 2.13 3.37 -20.42
CA LYS A 63 1.14 4.16 -21.19
C LYS A 63 0.41 5.16 -20.29
N LEU A 64 -0.04 4.74 -19.11
CA LEU A 64 -0.78 5.58 -18.18
C LEU A 64 0.09 6.75 -17.67
N LEU A 65 1.36 6.49 -17.35
CA LEU A 65 2.30 7.52 -16.93
C LEU A 65 2.60 8.55 -18.04
N LEU A 66 2.69 8.09 -19.30
CA LEU A 66 2.87 8.97 -20.45
C LEU A 66 1.66 9.88 -20.69
N GLN A 67 0.45 9.43 -20.38
CA GLN A 67 -0.77 10.22 -20.55
C GLN A 67 -0.87 11.39 -19.55
N LYS A 68 -0.14 11.34 -18.44
CA LYS A 68 -0.09 12.36 -17.38
C LYS A 68 -1.49 12.88 -16.97
N PRO A 69 -2.45 12.01 -16.58
CA PRO A 69 -3.80 12.44 -16.21
C PRO A 69 -3.78 13.32 -14.94
N ASP A 70 -4.79 14.20 -14.78
CA ASP A 70 -4.92 15.02 -13.56
C ASP A 70 -5.08 14.19 -12.29
N VAL A 71 -5.69 13.00 -12.39
CA VAL A 71 -5.84 12.02 -11.31
C VAL A 71 -5.34 10.67 -11.76
N LEU A 72 -4.30 10.18 -11.12
CA LEU A 72 -3.69 8.87 -11.37
C LEU A 72 -4.09 7.90 -10.26
N ILE A 73 -4.78 6.81 -10.63
CA ILE A 73 -5.18 5.76 -9.68
C ILE A 73 -4.39 4.50 -10.00
N LEU A 74 -3.64 4.00 -9.02
CA LEU A 74 -2.79 2.82 -9.15
C LEU A 74 -3.20 1.77 -8.11
N ASP A 75 -3.44 0.56 -8.58
CA ASP A 75 -3.73 -0.61 -7.75
C ASP A 75 -2.57 -1.60 -7.87
N GLU A 76 -1.88 -1.84 -6.74
CA GLU A 76 -0.69 -2.67 -6.63
C GLU A 76 0.37 -2.43 -7.72
N PRO A 77 0.83 -1.16 -7.91
CA PRO A 77 1.70 -0.81 -9.04
C PRO A 77 3.10 -1.43 -8.96
N THR A 78 3.54 -1.90 -7.80
CA THR A 78 4.84 -2.55 -7.58
C THR A 78 4.86 -4.00 -8.03
N ASN A 79 3.70 -4.62 -8.28
CA ASN A 79 3.63 -5.99 -8.73
C ASN A 79 4.33 -6.17 -10.10
N HIS A 80 5.16 -7.20 -10.19
CA HIS A 80 5.93 -7.55 -11.40
C HIS A 80 7.01 -6.52 -11.80
N LEU A 81 7.37 -5.58 -10.91
CA LEU A 81 8.48 -4.66 -11.09
C LEU A 81 9.70 -5.15 -10.31
N ASP A 82 10.86 -4.92 -10.86
CA ASP A 82 12.12 -5.07 -10.14
C ASP A 82 12.43 -3.81 -9.31
N ILE A 83 13.40 -3.93 -8.42
CA ILE A 83 13.75 -2.88 -7.45
C ILE A 83 14.11 -1.57 -8.14
N ASP A 84 14.92 -1.62 -9.22
CA ASP A 84 15.36 -0.42 -9.95
C ASP A 84 14.17 0.33 -10.56
N THR A 85 13.19 -0.42 -11.09
CA THR A 85 11.96 0.14 -11.66
C THR A 85 11.07 0.73 -10.58
N ILE A 86 10.99 0.09 -9.39
CA ILE A 86 10.22 0.61 -8.23
C ILE A 86 10.84 1.93 -7.75
N GLU A 87 12.14 2.00 -7.54
CA GLU A 87 12.83 3.22 -7.11
C GLU A 87 12.63 4.37 -8.12
N TRP A 88 12.70 4.06 -9.41
CA TRP A 88 12.40 5.05 -10.44
C TRP A 88 10.95 5.52 -10.38
N LEU A 89 9.99 4.59 -10.19
CA LEU A 89 8.56 4.92 -10.09
C LEU A 89 8.27 5.80 -8.88
N GLU A 90 8.89 5.52 -7.73
CA GLU A 90 8.83 6.39 -6.55
C GLU A 90 9.28 7.82 -6.87
N GLY A 91 10.46 7.95 -7.51
CA GLY A 91 11.00 9.25 -7.92
C GLY A 91 10.10 10.00 -8.91
N TYR A 92 9.42 9.27 -9.79
CA TYR A 92 8.46 9.82 -10.75
C TYR A 92 7.19 10.31 -10.05
N LEU A 93 6.60 9.47 -9.17
CA LEU A 93 5.35 9.79 -8.48
C LEU A 93 5.51 10.93 -7.47
N LYS A 94 6.66 11.04 -6.80
CA LYS A 94 6.98 12.19 -5.92
C LYS A 94 6.94 13.54 -6.64
N LYS A 95 7.22 13.55 -7.94
CA LYS A 95 7.25 14.75 -8.79
C LYS A 95 6.02 14.91 -9.65
N TYR A 96 5.05 14.01 -9.50
CA TYR A 96 3.84 14.04 -10.30
C TYR A 96 3.02 15.29 -10.02
N SER A 97 2.61 16.00 -11.07
CA SER A 97 1.89 17.29 -10.93
C SER A 97 0.41 17.13 -10.57
N GLY A 98 -0.19 15.98 -10.90
CA GLY A 98 -1.58 15.66 -10.60
C GLY A 98 -1.77 14.99 -9.25
N ALA A 99 -3.00 14.63 -8.93
CA ALA A 99 -3.32 13.82 -7.76
C ALA A 99 -3.00 12.34 -8.00
N VAL A 100 -2.36 11.69 -7.02
CA VAL A 100 -2.05 10.26 -7.08
C VAL A 100 -2.78 9.54 -5.97
N VAL A 101 -3.52 8.49 -6.32
CA VAL A 101 -4.19 7.57 -5.40
C VAL A 101 -3.59 6.18 -5.59
N ILE A 102 -3.06 5.60 -4.53
CA ILE A 102 -2.37 4.31 -4.58
C ILE A 102 -3.02 3.35 -3.59
N VAL A 103 -3.25 2.12 -4.04
CA VAL A 103 -3.54 0.96 -3.20
C VAL A 103 -2.35 0.02 -3.33
N SER A 104 -1.69 -0.33 -2.22
CA SER A 104 -0.56 -1.25 -2.23
C SER A 104 -0.39 -1.96 -0.89
N HIS A 105 0.17 -3.16 -0.93
CA HIS A 105 0.66 -3.89 0.24
C HIS A 105 2.12 -3.59 0.57
N ASP A 106 2.83 -2.94 -0.33
CA ASP A 106 4.22 -2.53 -0.15
C ASP A 106 4.28 -1.28 0.74
N ARG A 107 4.53 -1.53 2.03
CA ARG A 107 4.58 -0.50 3.06
C ARG A 107 5.71 0.50 2.82
N TYR A 108 6.85 0.01 2.33
CA TYR A 108 7.99 0.88 2.04
C TYR A 108 7.67 1.83 0.90
N PHE A 109 7.11 1.33 -0.18
CA PHE A 109 6.68 2.12 -1.33
C PHE A 109 5.66 3.20 -0.93
N ILE A 110 4.63 2.82 -0.15
CA ILE A 110 3.64 3.79 0.35
C ILE A 110 4.32 4.84 1.23
N ASP A 111 5.22 4.44 2.12
CA ASP A 111 5.90 5.34 3.07
C ASP A 111 6.72 6.41 2.36
N GLN A 112 7.33 6.06 1.21
CA GLN A 112 8.11 6.97 0.41
C GLN A 112 7.30 8.02 -0.35
N ILE A 113 6.04 7.73 -0.69
CA ILE A 113 5.25 8.55 -1.63
C ILE A 113 4.08 9.23 -0.94
N ALA A 114 3.43 8.56 0.01
CA ALA A 114 2.19 9.03 0.60
C ALA A 114 2.40 10.29 1.45
N THR A 115 1.53 11.26 1.25
CA THR A 115 1.39 12.46 2.10
C THR A 115 0.11 12.43 2.92
N THR A 116 -0.75 11.49 2.61
CA THR A 116 -2.03 11.26 3.28
C THR A 116 -2.39 9.79 3.13
N VAL A 117 -2.82 9.16 4.21
CA VAL A 117 -3.28 7.78 4.23
C VAL A 117 -4.77 7.75 4.56
N TYR A 118 -5.54 6.99 3.78
CA TYR A 118 -6.93 6.68 4.05
C TYR A 118 -7.06 5.22 4.44
N GLU A 119 -7.44 4.97 5.68
CA GLU A 119 -7.73 3.63 6.18
C GLU A 119 -9.22 3.32 6.03
N ILE A 120 -9.54 2.22 5.39
CA ILE A 120 -10.91 1.72 5.27
C ILE A 120 -11.05 0.46 6.11
N GLU A 121 -11.67 0.59 7.28
CA GLU A 121 -11.86 -0.51 8.23
C GLU A 121 -13.30 -0.46 8.79
N TYR A 122 -13.95 -1.62 8.90
CA TYR A 122 -15.33 -1.74 9.43
C TYR A 122 -16.34 -0.77 8.79
N ARG A 123 -16.27 -0.55 7.47
CA ARG A 123 -17.11 0.39 6.70
C ARG A 123 -16.95 1.86 7.09
N LYS A 124 -15.88 2.19 7.79
CA LYS A 124 -15.49 3.57 8.12
C LYS A 124 -14.21 3.91 7.34
N CYS A 125 -14.15 5.14 6.85
CA CYS A 125 -12.96 5.68 6.21
C CYS A 125 -12.36 6.73 7.13
N THR A 126 -11.12 6.52 7.56
CA THR A 126 -10.41 7.46 8.44
C THR A 126 -9.21 8.03 7.69
N LYS A 127 -9.07 9.35 7.73
CA LYS A 127 -7.97 10.07 7.09
C LYS A 127 -6.87 10.34 8.11
N TYR A 128 -5.64 10.02 7.75
CA TYR A 128 -4.42 10.33 8.50
C TYR A 128 -3.51 11.21 7.63
N LYS A 129 -2.94 12.26 8.23
CA LYS A 129 -1.99 13.14 7.54
C LYS A 129 -0.58 12.61 7.76
N GLY A 130 0.19 12.55 6.69
CA GLY A 130 1.56 12.04 6.71
C GLY A 130 1.71 10.76 5.88
N ASN A 131 2.87 10.12 6.01
CA ASN A 131 3.21 8.86 5.35
C ASN A 131 2.66 7.63 6.10
N TYR A 132 3.08 6.43 5.70
CA TYR A 132 2.63 5.19 6.32
C TYR A 132 3.10 5.06 7.78
N SER A 133 4.33 5.44 8.08
CA SER A 133 4.88 5.44 9.44
C SER A 133 4.12 6.39 10.35
N ASP A 134 3.86 7.62 9.90
CA ASP A 134 3.03 8.59 10.63
C ASP A 134 1.61 8.06 10.91
N TYR A 135 1.01 7.35 9.93
CA TYR A 135 -0.30 6.72 10.10
C TYR A 135 -0.28 5.68 11.23
N ILE A 136 0.73 4.80 11.26
CA ILE A 136 0.85 3.76 12.29
C ILE A 136 0.94 4.40 13.68
N ASP A 137 1.77 5.43 13.84
CA ASP A 137 1.93 6.14 15.11
C ASP A 137 0.62 6.82 15.55
N GLN A 138 -0.04 7.54 14.64
CA GLN A 138 -1.33 8.17 14.91
C GLN A 138 -2.41 7.15 15.29
N LYS A 139 -2.46 6.01 14.60
CA LYS A 139 -3.39 4.91 14.90
C LYS A 139 -3.11 4.34 16.29
N ALA A 140 -1.85 4.11 16.66
CA ALA A 140 -1.47 3.61 17.98
C ALA A 140 -1.89 4.56 19.10
N VAL A 141 -1.67 5.86 18.95
CA VAL A 141 -2.09 6.88 19.92
C VAL A 141 -3.61 6.94 20.04
N SER A 142 -4.32 6.93 18.92
CA SER A 142 -5.79 6.94 18.90
C SER A 142 -6.38 5.71 19.59
N TYR A 143 -5.81 4.54 19.32
CA TYR A 143 -6.20 3.29 19.97
C TYR A 143 -5.94 3.30 21.47
N ALA A 144 -4.77 3.75 21.92
CA ALA A 144 -4.45 3.86 23.33
C ALA A 144 -5.41 4.81 24.07
N SER A 145 -5.80 5.92 23.42
CA SER A 145 -6.79 6.86 23.95
C SER A 145 -8.16 6.22 24.09
N LEU A 146 -8.60 5.49 23.05
CA LEU A 146 -9.88 4.77 23.06
C LEU A 146 -9.94 3.70 24.14
N MET A 147 -8.86 2.95 24.33
CA MET A 147 -8.74 1.95 25.40
C MET A 147 -8.87 2.57 26.79
N LYS A 148 -8.22 3.70 27.06
CA LYS A 148 -8.36 4.42 28.33
C LYS A 148 -9.81 4.87 28.58
N GLN A 149 -10.49 5.37 27.55
CA GLN A 149 -11.89 5.78 27.66
C GLN A 149 -12.80 4.58 27.91
N TYR A 150 -12.57 3.46 27.22
CA TYR A 150 -13.29 2.21 27.43
C TYR A 150 -13.12 1.69 28.85
N GLU A 151 -11.90 1.58 29.35
CA GLU A 151 -11.61 1.12 30.72
C GLU A 151 -12.27 2.01 31.78
N LYS A 152 -12.25 3.35 31.57
CA LYS A 152 -12.93 4.28 32.45
C LYS A 152 -14.44 4.04 32.43
N GLN A 153 -15.04 3.88 31.26
CA GLN A 153 -16.46 3.60 31.13
C GLN A 153 -16.83 2.26 31.76
N GLN A 154 -16.03 1.20 31.56
CA GLN A 154 -16.28 -0.11 32.20
C GLN A 154 -16.24 -0.02 33.71
N LYS A 155 -15.30 0.74 34.31
CA LYS A 155 -15.26 1.00 35.74
C LYS A 155 -16.49 1.76 36.24
N GLU A 156 -17.00 2.70 35.47
CA GLU A 156 -18.24 3.45 35.80
C GLU A 156 -19.48 2.54 35.71
N ILE A 157 -19.57 1.73 34.67
CA ILE A 157 -20.65 0.73 34.48
C ILE A 157 -20.64 -0.24 35.65
N SER A 158 -19.51 -0.86 36.00
CA SER A 158 -19.40 -1.79 37.10
C SER A 158 -19.83 -1.17 38.46
N LYS A 159 -19.40 0.07 38.72
CA LYS A 159 -19.85 0.79 39.95
C LYS A 159 -21.34 1.06 39.98
N MET A 160 -21.94 1.37 38.82
CA MET A 160 -23.41 1.57 38.73
C MET A 160 -24.17 0.26 38.95
N GLU A 161 -23.70 -0.82 38.30
CA GLU A 161 -24.28 -2.16 38.45
C GLU A 161 -24.19 -2.66 39.89
N ASP A 162 -23.04 -2.51 40.54
CA ASP A 162 -22.86 -2.85 41.98
C ASP A 162 -23.78 -2.03 42.86
N PHE A 163 -23.96 -0.73 42.60
CA PHE A 163 -24.86 0.09 43.38
C PHE A 163 -26.32 -0.34 43.17
N ILE A 164 -26.73 -0.62 41.95
CA ILE A 164 -28.08 -1.06 41.60
C ILE A 164 -28.36 -2.39 42.29
N SER A 165 -27.46 -3.38 42.21
CA SER A 165 -27.64 -4.70 42.81
C SER A 165 -27.86 -4.65 44.30
N ARG A 166 -27.08 -3.81 45.02
CA ARG A 166 -27.14 -3.68 46.50
C ARG A 166 -28.36 -2.86 47.01
N ASN A 167 -28.92 -2.00 46.17
CA ASN A 167 -29.91 -1.00 46.62
C ASN A 167 -31.32 -1.16 46.00
N ILE A 168 -31.49 -2.05 45.03
CA ILE A 168 -32.76 -2.20 44.32
C ILE A 168 -33.89 -2.78 45.24
N VAL A 169 -33.51 -3.58 46.20
CA VAL A 169 -34.44 -4.28 47.14
C VAL A 169 -34.82 -3.42 48.34
N ARG A 170 -34.04 -2.38 48.66
CA ARG A 170 -34.26 -1.54 49.85
C ARG A 170 -35.20 -0.38 49.55
N ALA A 171 -36.38 -0.32 50.20
CA ALA A 171 -37.40 0.69 49.96
C ALA A 171 -36.91 2.14 49.96
N SER A 172 -35.93 2.50 50.83
CA SER A 172 -35.38 3.85 50.92
C SER A 172 -34.46 4.25 49.80
N THR A 173 -33.87 3.28 49.08
CA THR A 173 -32.88 3.52 48.01
C THR A 173 -33.32 3.10 46.63
N THR A 174 -34.48 2.42 46.48
CA THR A 174 -35.02 1.89 45.25
C THR A 174 -35.13 2.97 44.15
N LYS A 175 -35.66 4.17 44.48
CA LYS A 175 -35.76 5.27 43.49
C LYS A 175 -34.42 5.70 42.91
N ARG A 176 -33.35 5.75 43.73
CA ARG A 176 -31.99 6.07 43.29
C ARG A 176 -31.39 4.95 42.42
N ALA A 177 -31.66 3.69 42.78
CA ALA A 177 -31.20 2.54 42.00
C ALA A 177 -31.89 2.51 40.61
N GLN A 178 -33.20 2.77 40.55
CA GLN A 178 -33.93 2.86 39.29
C GLN A 178 -33.46 4.02 38.40
N SER A 179 -33.15 5.19 38.99
CA SER A 179 -32.56 6.32 38.24
C SER A 179 -31.23 5.96 37.62
N ARG A 180 -30.35 5.30 38.39
CA ARG A 180 -29.04 4.85 37.84
C ARG A 180 -29.19 3.77 36.77
N ARG A 181 -30.17 2.87 36.92
CA ARG A 181 -30.48 1.88 35.88
C ARG A 181 -30.90 2.54 34.58
N LYS A 182 -31.78 3.55 34.64
CA LYS A 182 -32.19 4.32 33.48
C LYS A 182 -31.01 5.07 32.81
N LEU A 183 -30.03 5.54 33.60
CA LEU A 183 -28.81 6.15 33.09
C LEU A 183 -27.94 5.10 32.38
N LEU A 184 -27.75 3.93 32.96
CA LEU A 184 -27.01 2.82 32.39
C LEU A 184 -27.63 2.32 31.07
N ASP A 185 -28.99 2.21 31.04
CA ASP A 185 -29.73 1.78 29.85
C ASP A 185 -29.64 2.79 28.69
N LYS A 186 -29.41 4.08 29.00
CA LYS A 186 -29.23 5.17 28.03
C LYS A 186 -27.79 5.43 27.65
N MET A 187 -26.86 4.79 28.35
CA MET A 187 -25.41 5.04 28.12
C MET A 187 -24.98 4.43 26.80
N GLU A 188 -24.45 5.26 25.92
CA GLU A 188 -23.81 4.84 24.70
C GLU A 188 -22.53 4.09 25.03
N ARG A 189 -22.45 2.80 24.69
CA ARG A 189 -21.30 1.96 25.02
C ARG A 189 -20.19 2.15 24.01
N ILE A 190 -18.98 2.36 24.50
CA ILE A 190 -17.78 2.42 23.65
C ILE A 190 -17.51 1.01 23.15
N GLU A 191 -17.54 0.83 21.85
CA GLU A 191 -17.14 -0.41 21.20
C GLU A 191 -15.64 -0.37 20.92
N ILE A 192 -14.92 -1.38 21.40
CA ILE A 192 -13.53 -1.56 21.02
C ILE A 192 -13.52 -2.16 19.62
N PRO A 193 -12.77 -1.58 18.66
CA PRO A 193 -12.52 -2.24 17.40
C PRO A 193 -11.90 -3.61 17.69
N LYS A 194 -12.47 -4.68 17.15
CA LYS A 194 -11.88 -6.01 17.24
C LYS A 194 -10.57 -5.96 16.46
N ILE A 195 -9.46 -5.84 17.17
CA ILE A 195 -8.16 -6.03 16.53
C ILE A 195 -8.13 -7.50 16.12
N ASN A 196 -8.09 -7.73 14.81
CA ASN A 196 -7.74 -9.04 14.28
C ASN A 196 -6.22 -9.26 14.48
N ASP A 197 -5.82 -9.24 15.73
CA ASP A 197 -4.46 -9.61 16.13
C ASP A 197 -4.33 -11.14 16.16
N LYS A 198 -4.78 -11.76 15.08
CA LYS A 198 -4.45 -13.15 14.81
C LYS A 198 -3.04 -13.16 14.24
N SER A 199 -2.06 -12.91 15.10
CA SER A 199 -0.72 -13.38 14.81
C SER A 199 -0.82 -14.89 14.69
N ILE A 200 -0.55 -15.40 13.50
CA ILE A 200 -0.39 -16.83 13.29
C ILE A 200 0.90 -17.17 14.04
N GLY A 201 0.77 -17.68 15.23
CA GLY A 201 1.90 -18.25 15.97
C GLY A 201 2.30 -19.57 15.30
N ILE A 202 3.20 -19.47 14.33
CA ILE A 202 3.81 -20.67 13.77
C ILE A 202 4.95 -21.04 14.70
N THR A 203 4.75 -22.08 15.50
CA THR A 203 5.82 -22.68 16.30
C THR A 203 6.36 -23.87 15.51
N PHE A 204 7.61 -23.78 15.10
CA PHE A 204 8.31 -24.94 14.53
C PHE A 204 8.86 -25.78 15.66
N GLU A 205 8.27 -26.94 15.92
CA GLU A 205 8.83 -27.92 16.81
C GLU A 205 9.92 -28.70 16.06
N ILE A 206 11.14 -28.67 16.59
CA ILE A 206 12.27 -29.39 16.04
C ILE A 206 12.29 -30.77 16.72
N ASP A 207 11.87 -31.80 16.00
CA ASP A 207 11.85 -33.18 16.48
C ASP A 207 13.27 -33.73 16.70
N ARG A 208 14.23 -33.32 15.87
CA ARG A 208 15.64 -33.67 15.98
C ARG A 208 16.54 -32.51 15.55
N ARG A 209 17.50 -32.14 16.39
CA ARG A 209 18.50 -31.14 15.99
C ARG A 209 19.37 -31.67 14.84
N SER A 210 19.53 -30.87 13.80
CA SER A 210 20.47 -31.16 12.71
C SER A 210 21.93 -31.13 13.22
N GLY A 211 22.81 -31.81 12.49
CA GLY A 211 24.26 -31.61 12.63
C GLY A 211 24.67 -30.19 12.29
N ASN A 212 25.96 -29.84 12.42
CA ASN A 212 26.46 -28.55 11.98
C ASN A 212 26.33 -28.38 10.47
N ASP A 213 26.68 -29.40 9.71
CA ASP A 213 26.52 -29.43 8.24
C ASP A 213 25.10 -29.89 7.93
N VAL A 214 24.28 -28.99 7.45
CA VAL A 214 22.85 -29.23 7.14
C VAL A 214 22.68 -29.72 5.71
N LEU A 215 23.36 -29.07 4.77
CA LEU A 215 23.32 -29.39 3.36
C LEU A 215 24.66 -29.03 2.71
N LYS A 216 25.25 -29.97 1.98
CA LYS A 216 26.38 -29.74 1.10
C LYS A 216 25.97 -30.07 -0.32
N VAL A 217 26.18 -29.16 -1.22
CA VAL A 217 25.86 -29.30 -2.64
C VAL A 217 27.16 -29.19 -3.42
N GLU A 218 27.42 -30.18 -4.26
CA GLU A 218 28.60 -30.26 -5.10
C GLU A 218 28.16 -30.52 -6.54
N ASP A 219 28.65 -29.70 -7.45
CA ASP A 219 28.43 -29.81 -8.91
C ASP A 219 26.94 -29.93 -9.32
N LEU A 220 26.07 -29.14 -8.67
CA LEU A 220 24.65 -29.14 -8.95
C LEU A 220 24.34 -28.37 -10.24
N THR A 221 23.66 -29.03 -11.16
CA THR A 221 23.05 -28.40 -12.34
C THR A 221 21.54 -28.31 -12.16
N VAL A 222 20.97 -27.10 -12.33
CA VAL A 222 19.56 -26.82 -12.21
C VAL A 222 19.02 -26.28 -13.53
N GLY A 223 17.92 -26.85 -14.00
CA GLY A 223 17.31 -26.41 -15.26
C GLY A 223 16.05 -27.22 -15.60
N TYR A 224 15.51 -26.88 -16.75
CA TYR A 224 14.45 -27.66 -17.42
C TYR A 224 15.08 -28.63 -18.43
N PRO A 225 14.34 -29.64 -18.94
CA PRO A 225 14.87 -30.59 -19.91
C PRO A 225 15.55 -29.96 -21.14
N ASP A 226 15.04 -28.79 -21.55
CA ASP A 226 15.48 -28.07 -22.75
C ASP A 226 16.34 -26.82 -22.45
N GLN A 227 16.55 -26.47 -21.15
CA GLN A 227 17.27 -25.26 -20.77
C GLN A 227 17.94 -25.38 -19.41
N ILE A 228 19.26 -25.34 -19.37
CA ILE A 228 20.03 -25.22 -18.13
C ILE A 228 19.91 -23.76 -17.63
N ILE A 229 19.51 -23.58 -16.37
CA ILE A 229 19.42 -22.27 -15.71
C ILE A 229 20.72 -21.91 -15.02
N SER A 230 21.34 -22.89 -14.35
CA SER A 230 22.63 -22.74 -13.67
C SER A 230 23.31 -24.10 -13.58
N ASP A 231 24.63 -24.12 -13.73
CA ASP A 231 25.48 -25.31 -13.67
C ASP A 231 26.64 -25.10 -12.68
N HIS A 232 27.26 -26.21 -12.31
CA HIS A 232 28.42 -26.25 -11.41
C HIS A 232 28.24 -25.44 -10.11
N LEU A 233 27.04 -25.57 -9.48
CA LEU A 233 26.78 -24.89 -8.21
C LEU A 233 27.37 -25.70 -7.04
N ASP A 234 28.26 -25.06 -6.31
CA ASP A 234 28.86 -25.57 -5.08
C ASP A 234 28.51 -24.65 -3.91
N PHE A 235 27.83 -25.17 -2.91
CA PHE A 235 27.54 -24.41 -1.70
C PHE A 235 27.28 -25.33 -0.50
N GLN A 236 27.44 -24.77 0.69
CA GLN A 236 27.19 -25.46 1.95
C GLN A 236 26.30 -24.58 2.83
N ILE A 237 25.33 -25.20 3.49
CA ILE A 237 24.48 -24.56 4.48
C ILE A 237 24.78 -25.22 5.82
N ASN A 238 25.17 -24.40 6.79
CA ASN A 238 25.43 -24.84 8.15
C ASN A 238 24.23 -24.46 9.03
N ARG A 239 24.17 -25.10 10.19
CA ARG A 239 23.15 -24.75 11.18
C ARG A 239 23.40 -23.34 11.72
N LEU A 240 22.42 -22.44 11.61
CA LEU A 240 22.41 -21.02 11.98
C LEU A 240 22.95 -20.06 10.91
N ASP A 241 23.18 -20.53 9.68
CA ASP A 241 23.42 -19.62 8.54
C ASP A 241 22.16 -18.82 8.20
#